data_2ad1327b7cfc3fa1f0c39aa825898dc0
#
_entry.id   2ad1327b7cfc3fa1f0c39aa825898dc0
#
_cell.length_a   1.000
_cell.length_b   1.000
_cell.length_c   1.000
_cell.angle_alpha   90.00
_cell.angle_beta   90.00
_cell.angle_gamma   90.00
#
_symmetry.space_group_name_H-M   'P 1'
#
loop_
_entity.id
_entity.type
_entity.pdbx_description
1 polymer ?
#
loop_
_entity_poly.entity_id
_entity_poly.type
_entity_poly.pdbx_seq_one_letter_code
_entity_poly.pdbx_strand_id
1 'polypeptide(L)'
;MSYLKHIRQDLQDMQAYTVQNATGMVKLDAMENPFPLPEQLQALLGEQLGKVAVNRYPGSRIEDLKHAIAQHVGLPAAYGLMLGNGSDELISLLSMACQMPGASVLAPEPGFVMYAMSAKLQGLHYIPVPLRDDFELDEPAMVDAIRTHQPAIVYLAYPNNPTANLWDVAVIKRLIAQVSAYGGWVVMDEAYQPFSPETWLHEIKRDPHANAQVLLMRTLSKFGLAGVRIGYMLGRANVIAQLDKIRPPYNISVLNAECALFALSHAQVFEQQAADICHERVRVSQQLATMAGVTVFPSQANMFLIRLQGDENVATRVFEALRQKHILVKNVSKMHRVLHHCLRITVGTSSENDQFLAALQEVLA
;
A
#
# COMPACT_ATOMS: atom_id res chain seq x y z
N MET A 1 -11.76 -2.89 40.49
CA MET A 1 -12.74 -2.79 39.39
C MET A 1 -11.96 -2.50 38.12
N SER A 2 -12.14 -3.29 37.07
CA SER A 2 -11.43 -3.07 35.81
C SER A 2 -12.04 -1.87 35.11
N TYR A 3 -11.28 -0.78 34.93
CA TYR A 3 -11.68 0.38 34.13
C TYR A 3 -11.96 0.03 32.68
N LEU A 4 -11.53 -1.16 32.22
CA LEU A 4 -11.58 -1.62 30.85
C LEU A 4 -12.76 -2.55 30.57
N LYS A 5 -13.72 -2.68 31.48
CA LYS A 5 -14.84 -3.63 31.40
C LYS A 5 -15.64 -3.58 30.08
N HIS A 6 -15.71 -2.41 29.45
CA HIS A 6 -16.44 -2.19 28.20
C HIS A 6 -15.52 -2.12 26.96
N ILE A 7 -14.22 -2.40 27.13
CA ILE A 7 -13.28 -2.55 26.01
C ILE A 7 -13.16 -4.05 25.70
N ARG A 8 -13.31 -4.42 24.45
CA ARG A 8 -13.19 -5.81 23.98
C ARG A 8 -11.86 -6.41 24.44
N GLN A 9 -11.88 -7.66 24.93
CA GLN A 9 -10.68 -8.33 25.44
C GLN A 9 -9.59 -8.48 24.38
N ASP A 10 -9.98 -8.82 23.14
CA ASP A 10 -9.04 -8.97 22.02
C ASP A 10 -8.31 -7.65 21.65
N LEU A 11 -8.93 -6.49 21.95
CA LEU A 11 -8.26 -5.18 21.80
C LEU A 11 -7.28 -4.91 22.94
N GLN A 12 -7.61 -5.34 24.17
CA GLN A 12 -6.71 -5.19 25.33
C GLN A 12 -5.41 -6.00 25.14
N ASP A 13 -5.49 -7.12 24.41
CA ASP A 13 -4.36 -8.01 24.12
C ASP A 13 -3.53 -7.55 22.89
N MET A 14 -4.01 -6.55 22.15
CA MET A 14 -3.29 -6.01 21.00
C MET A 14 -2.16 -5.07 21.42
N GLN A 15 -1.08 -5.09 20.63
CA GLN A 15 -0.05 -4.07 20.71
C GLN A 15 -0.35 -2.94 19.74
N ALA A 16 -0.18 -1.70 20.19
CA ALA A 16 -0.28 -0.54 19.30
C ALA A 16 0.81 -0.59 18.22
N TYR A 17 0.44 -0.15 17.01
CA TYR A 17 1.42 -0.02 15.94
C TYR A 17 2.47 1.03 16.33
N THR A 18 3.74 0.64 16.33
CA THR A 18 4.85 1.51 16.70
C THR A 18 5.63 1.93 15.46
N VAL A 19 5.71 3.25 15.24
CA VAL A 19 6.57 3.84 14.20
C VAL A 19 8.00 3.92 14.74
N GLN A 20 8.98 3.46 13.95
CA GLN A 20 10.38 3.58 14.33
C GLN A 20 10.85 5.04 14.24
N ASN A 21 11.64 5.48 15.21
CA ASN A 21 12.26 6.80 15.14
C ASN A 21 13.39 6.78 14.11
N ALA A 22 13.26 7.62 13.08
CA ALA A 22 14.24 7.76 11.99
C ALA A 22 15.01 9.08 12.04
N THR A 23 14.92 9.83 13.14
CA THR A 23 15.59 11.13 13.27
C THR A 23 17.11 10.99 13.08
N GLY A 24 17.67 11.71 12.10
CA GLY A 24 19.10 11.67 11.77
C GLY A 24 19.56 10.41 11.05
N MET A 25 18.62 9.62 10.52
CA MET A 25 18.93 8.40 9.76
C MET A 25 18.53 8.54 8.30
N VAL A 26 19.22 7.82 7.42
CA VAL A 26 18.75 7.53 6.06
C VAL A 26 17.53 6.61 6.16
N LYS A 27 16.35 7.12 5.77
CA LYS A 27 15.05 6.48 6.04
C LYS A 27 14.58 5.63 4.86
N LEU A 28 14.86 4.34 4.89
CA LEU A 28 14.54 3.38 3.84
C LEU A 28 13.56 2.26 4.33
N ASP A 29 12.67 2.57 5.26
CA ASP A 29 11.78 1.58 5.91
C ASP A 29 10.31 1.66 5.51
N ALA A 30 9.81 2.84 5.05
CA ALA A 30 8.38 3.14 4.98
C ALA A 30 7.83 3.37 3.56
N MET A 31 8.62 3.12 2.52
CA MET A 31 8.21 3.29 1.10
C MET A 31 7.63 4.69 0.83
N GLU A 32 8.24 5.71 1.41
CA GLU A 32 7.94 7.11 1.11
C GLU A 32 8.66 7.54 -0.18
N ASN A 33 8.20 8.62 -0.79
CA ASN A 33 8.94 9.30 -1.85
C ASN A 33 10.09 10.09 -1.19
N PRO A 34 11.36 9.86 -1.56
CA PRO A 34 12.50 10.54 -0.92
C PRO A 34 12.69 11.99 -1.39
N PHE A 35 12.02 12.39 -2.49
CA PHE A 35 12.19 13.71 -3.05
C PHE A 35 11.23 14.72 -2.41
N PRO A 36 11.73 15.84 -1.88
CA PRO A 36 10.88 16.95 -1.48
C PRO A 36 10.26 17.62 -2.70
N LEU A 37 9.21 18.42 -2.49
CA LEU A 37 8.76 19.35 -3.52
C LEU A 37 9.90 20.33 -3.87
N PRO A 38 10.06 20.72 -5.15
CA PRO A 38 10.96 21.81 -5.56
C PRO A 38 10.65 23.11 -4.79
N GLU A 39 11.67 23.87 -4.41
CA GLU A 39 11.52 25.08 -3.57
C GLU A 39 10.47 26.07 -4.09
N GLN A 40 10.42 26.28 -5.41
CA GLN A 40 9.41 27.14 -6.04
C GLN A 40 7.99 26.64 -5.80
N LEU A 41 7.76 25.33 -5.88
CA LEU A 41 6.45 24.73 -5.62
C LEU A 41 6.14 24.71 -4.11
N GLN A 42 7.15 24.58 -3.24
CA GLN A 42 6.94 24.72 -1.78
C GLN A 42 6.44 26.13 -1.45
N ALA A 43 7.04 27.17 -2.04
CA ALA A 43 6.62 28.55 -1.82
C ALA A 43 5.18 28.80 -2.31
N LEU A 44 4.86 28.33 -3.51
CA LEU A 44 3.51 28.45 -4.10
C LEU A 44 2.47 27.71 -3.26
N LEU A 45 2.78 26.49 -2.83
CA LEU A 45 1.88 25.74 -1.95
C LEU A 45 1.69 26.45 -0.61
N GLY A 46 2.76 26.99 -0.03
CA GLY A 46 2.70 27.76 1.23
C GLY A 46 1.79 29.00 1.09
N GLU A 47 1.90 29.74 -0.02
CA GLU A 47 1.02 30.89 -0.30
C GLU A 47 -0.45 30.45 -0.48
N GLN A 48 -0.69 29.34 -1.17
CA GLN A 48 -2.06 28.81 -1.36
C GLN A 48 -2.66 28.36 -0.03
N LEU A 49 -1.91 27.61 0.79
CA LEU A 49 -2.38 27.12 2.08
C LEU A 49 -2.61 28.25 3.09
N GLY A 50 -1.83 29.32 3.02
CA GLY A 50 -2.03 30.53 3.86
C GLY A 50 -3.37 31.24 3.62
N LYS A 51 -4.03 31.02 2.49
CA LYS A 51 -5.33 31.61 2.13
C LYS A 51 -6.52 30.70 2.50
N VAL A 52 -6.26 29.49 2.99
CA VAL A 52 -7.31 28.50 3.29
C VAL A 52 -8.04 28.89 4.57
N ALA A 53 -9.38 28.88 4.51
CA ALA A 53 -10.24 29.13 5.66
C ALA A 53 -10.28 27.90 6.60
N VAL A 54 -9.24 27.70 7.41
CA VAL A 54 -9.09 26.55 8.32
C VAL A 54 -10.17 26.47 9.41
N ASN A 55 -10.94 27.53 9.60
CA ASN A 55 -12.09 27.58 10.50
C ASN A 55 -13.40 27.09 9.84
N ARG A 56 -13.35 26.61 8.61
CA ARG A 56 -14.50 26.09 7.85
C ARG A 56 -14.28 24.66 7.41
N TYR A 57 -15.37 23.91 7.29
CA TYR A 57 -15.34 22.59 6.65
C TYR A 57 -15.00 22.72 5.16
N PRO A 58 -14.43 21.69 4.53
CA PRO A 58 -13.88 21.75 3.17
C PRO A 58 -14.91 22.05 2.05
N GLY A 59 -16.22 21.93 2.32
CA GLY A 59 -17.26 22.27 1.36
C GLY A 59 -17.13 21.56 0.02
N SER A 60 -17.21 22.33 -1.09
CA SER A 60 -17.10 21.81 -2.44
C SER A 60 -15.70 21.33 -2.82
N ARG A 61 -14.65 21.65 -2.03
CA ARG A 61 -13.27 21.25 -2.35
C ARG A 61 -13.08 19.74 -2.40
N ILE A 62 -13.93 18.98 -1.71
CA ILE A 62 -13.93 17.53 -1.76
C ILE A 62 -14.39 17.03 -3.14
N GLU A 63 -15.41 17.63 -3.73
CA GLU A 63 -15.87 17.28 -5.07
C GLU A 63 -14.87 17.72 -6.14
N ASP A 64 -14.23 18.89 -5.98
CA ASP A 64 -13.12 19.32 -6.85
C ASP A 64 -11.98 18.29 -6.82
N LEU A 65 -11.61 17.79 -5.63
CA LEU A 65 -10.58 16.77 -5.49
C LEU A 65 -10.99 15.44 -6.14
N LYS A 66 -12.24 15.00 -5.97
CA LYS A 66 -12.74 13.79 -6.64
C LYS A 66 -12.65 13.93 -8.17
N HIS A 67 -13.05 15.08 -8.70
CA HIS A 67 -12.95 15.37 -10.13
C HIS A 67 -11.51 15.37 -10.63
N ALA A 68 -10.59 16.03 -9.91
CA ALA A 68 -9.18 16.07 -10.27
C ALA A 68 -8.55 14.67 -10.29
N ILE A 69 -8.82 13.83 -9.27
CA ILE A 69 -8.37 12.44 -9.25
C ILE A 69 -8.99 11.64 -10.39
N ALA A 70 -10.30 11.75 -10.60
CA ALA A 70 -11.01 11.03 -11.66
C ALA A 70 -10.43 11.36 -13.05
N GLN A 71 -10.13 12.63 -13.28
CA GLN A 71 -9.49 13.09 -14.52
C GLN A 71 -8.06 12.55 -14.65
N HIS A 72 -7.24 12.66 -13.58
CA HIS A 72 -5.86 12.18 -13.56
C HIS A 72 -5.74 10.69 -13.87
N VAL A 73 -6.63 9.86 -13.29
CA VAL A 73 -6.61 8.40 -13.53
C VAL A 73 -7.36 7.98 -14.79
N GLY A 74 -8.12 8.87 -15.41
CA GLY A 74 -8.99 8.56 -16.54
C GLY A 74 -10.12 7.60 -16.16
N LEU A 75 -10.88 7.95 -15.10
CA LEU A 75 -11.97 7.12 -14.56
C LEU A 75 -13.06 6.88 -15.60
N PRO A 76 -13.51 5.63 -15.85
CA PRO A 76 -14.63 5.36 -16.75
C PRO A 76 -15.95 5.98 -16.24
N ALA A 77 -16.82 6.46 -17.13
CA ALA A 77 -18.05 7.17 -16.78
C ALA A 77 -19.02 6.37 -15.88
N ALA A 78 -19.01 5.03 -15.96
CA ALA A 78 -19.88 4.17 -15.14
C ALA A 78 -19.31 3.92 -13.72
N TYR A 79 -18.13 4.48 -13.41
CA TYR A 79 -17.43 4.27 -12.14
C TYR A 79 -17.55 5.52 -11.26
N GLY A 80 -17.54 5.28 -9.95
CA GLY A 80 -17.47 6.30 -8.92
C GLY A 80 -16.13 6.27 -8.19
N LEU A 81 -15.90 7.29 -7.37
CA LEU A 81 -14.71 7.46 -6.56
C LEU A 81 -15.11 7.82 -5.12
N MET A 82 -14.57 7.08 -4.15
CA MET A 82 -14.68 7.40 -2.72
C MET A 82 -13.30 7.77 -2.18
N LEU A 83 -13.22 8.82 -1.35
CA LEU A 83 -11.99 9.25 -0.68
C LEU A 83 -11.91 8.68 0.72
N GLY A 84 -10.68 8.40 1.17
CA GLY A 84 -10.37 8.03 2.56
C GLY A 84 -9.16 8.78 3.08
N ASN A 85 -9.05 8.88 4.39
CA ASN A 85 -7.87 9.41 5.08
C ASN A 85 -6.72 8.38 5.02
N GLY A 86 -6.13 8.23 3.83
CA GLY A 86 -5.27 7.13 3.42
C GLY A 86 -6.08 5.89 3.03
N SER A 87 -5.39 4.91 2.42
CA SER A 87 -5.98 3.60 2.10
C SER A 87 -6.41 2.81 3.34
N ASP A 88 -5.78 3.04 4.48
CA ASP A 88 -6.10 2.35 5.74
C ASP A 88 -7.55 2.60 6.18
N GLU A 89 -8.05 3.84 6.02
CA GLU A 89 -9.45 4.15 6.28
C GLU A 89 -10.38 3.44 5.29
N LEU A 90 -10.02 3.38 4.01
CA LEU A 90 -10.81 2.68 2.99
C LEU A 90 -10.91 1.18 3.28
N ILE A 91 -9.83 0.54 3.72
CA ILE A 91 -9.82 -0.86 4.17
C ILE A 91 -10.79 -1.04 5.34
N SER A 92 -10.75 -0.13 6.32
CA SER A 92 -11.62 -0.17 7.50
C SER A 92 -13.10 0.04 7.14
N LEU A 93 -13.39 1.02 6.28
CA LEU A 93 -14.75 1.29 5.80
C LEU A 93 -15.31 0.10 5.01
N LEU A 94 -14.51 -0.49 4.11
CA LEU A 94 -14.98 -1.66 3.36
C LEU A 94 -15.24 -2.86 4.28
N SER A 95 -14.35 -3.10 5.26
CA SER A 95 -14.58 -4.14 6.27
C SER A 95 -15.85 -3.89 7.07
N MET A 96 -16.11 -2.63 7.46
CA MET A 96 -17.35 -2.23 8.15
C MET A 96 -18.59 -2.45 7.26
N ALA A 97 -18.51 -2.10 5.96
CA ALA A 97 -19.62 -2.29 5.01
C ALA A 97 -19.98 -3.77 4.81
N CYS A 98 -19.00 -4.64 4.88
CA CYS A 98 -19.16 -6.08 4.66
C CYS A 98 -19.34 -6.89 5.96
N GLN A 99 -19.42 -6.23 7.12
CA GLN A 99 -19.55 -6.87 8.42
C GLN A 99 -20.95 -7.44 8.59
N MET A 100 -21.09 -8.74 8.33
CA MET A 100 -22.28 -9.56 8.52
C MET A 100 -21.90 -10.82 9.32
N PRO A 101 -22.87 -11.48 9.98
CA PRO A 101 -22.58 -12.73 10.71
C PRO A 101 -21.88 -13.76 9.82
N GLY A 102 -20.71 -14.22 10.22
CA GLY A 102 -19.91 -15.20 9.47
C GLY A 102 -19.09 -14.63 8.30
N ALA A 103 -19.13 -13.32 8.06
CA ALA A 103 -18.35 -12.70 6.99
C ALA A 103 -16.84 -12.82 7.24
N SER A 104 -16.11 -13.01 6.14
CA SER A 104 -14.66 -13.20 6.18
C SER A 104 -13.92 -12.34 5.14
N VAL A 105 -12.65 -12.14 5.41
CA VAL A 105 -11.69 -11.45 4.54
C VAL A 105 -10.57 -12.42 4.23
N LEU A 106 -10.21 -12.56 2.96
CA LEU A 106 -9.09 -13.39 2.51
C LEU A 106 -8.01 -12.52 1.90
N ALA A 107 -6.75 -12.82 2.22
CA ALA A 107 -5.61 -12.22 1.54
C ALA A 107 -4.42 -13.19 1.45
N PRO A 108 -3.59 -13.09 0.39
CA PRO A 108 -2.30 -13.77 0.35
C PRO A 108 -1.35 -13.25 1.44
N GLU A 109 -0.57 -14.16 2.05
CA GLU A 109 0.45 -13.81 3.03
C GLU A 109 1.84 -14.34 2.62
N PRO A 110 2.90 -13.55 2.79
CA PRO A 110 2.95 -12.23 3.42
C PRO A 110 2.31 -11.13 2.55
N GLY A 111 1.53 -10.28 3.20
CA GLY A 111 0.81 -9.18 2.58
C GLY A 111 0.78 -7.93 3.47
N PHE A 112 -0.03 -6.95 3.12
CA PHE A 112 -0.18 -5.73 3.92
C PHE A 112 -0.96 -6.01 5.20
N VAL A 113 -0.33 -5.75 6.33
CA VAL A 113 -0.84 -6.09 7.67
C VAL A 113 -2.21 -5.51 8.00
N MET A 114 -2.60 -4.40 7.36
CA MET A 114 -3.88 -3.73 7.63
C MET A 114 -5.10 -4.54 7.19
N TYR A 115 -4.96 -5.50 6.27
CA TYR A 115 -6.08 -6.36 5.89
C TYR A 115 -6.52 -7.24 7.07
N ALA A 116 -5.57 -7.94 7.69
CA ALA A 116 -5.82 -8.77 8.88
C ALA A 116 -6.27 -7.91 10.08
N MET A 117 -5.59 -6.78 10.29
CA MET A 117 -5.89 -5.89 11.41
C MET A 117 -7.31 -5.31 11.29
N SER A 118 -7.70 -4.80 10.13
CA SER A 118 -9.03 -4.24 9.90
C SER A 118 -10.12 -5.31 10.01
N ALA A 119 -9.90 -6.50 9.45
CA ALA A 119 -10.83 -7.62 9.59
C ALA A 119 -11.07 -7.93 11.08
N LYS A 120 -10.01 -8.09 11.87
CA LYS A 120 -10.09 -8.34 13.33
C LYS A 120 -10.84 -7.22 14.05
N LEU A 121 -10.51 -5.96 13.76
CA LEU A 121 -11.15 -4.81 14.42
C LEU A 121 -12.66 -4.73 14.14
N GLN A 122 -13.08 -5.10 12.94
CA GLN A 122 -14.49 -5.12 12.52
C GLN A 122 -15.19 -6.45 12.82
N GLY A 123 -14.51 -7.41 13.44
CA GLY A 123 -15.10 -8.72 13.79
C GLY A 123 -15.32 -9.66 12.61
N LEU A 124 -14.64 -9.45 11.49
CA LEU A 124 -14.61 -10.39 10.39
C LEU A 124 -13.57 -11.48 10.62
N HIS A 125 -13.85 -12.67 10.10
CA HIS A 125 -12.88 -13.75 10.11
C HIS A 125 -11.82 -13.53 9.04
N TYR A 126 -10.53 -13.51 9.42
CA TYR A 126 -9.44 -13.36 8.48
C TYR A 126 -8.89 -14.72 8.03
N ILE A 127 -8.75 -14.91 6.73
CA ILE A 127 -8.30 -16.15 6.09
C ILE A 127 -6.97 -15.85 5.36
N PRO A 128 -5.83 -16.17 5.96
CA PRO A 128 -4.55 -16.05 5.29
C PRO A 128 -4.35 -17.22 4.32
N VAL A 129 -3.86 -16.94 3.11
CA VAL A 129 -3.39 -17.97 2.19
C VAL A 129 -1.91 -17.74 1.92
N PRO A 130 -1.01 -18.65 2.31
CA PRO A 130 0.42 -18.46 2.11
C PRO A 130 0.80 -18.32 0.64
N LEU A 131 1.67 -17.36 0.32
CA LEU A 131 2.37 -17.32 -0.97
C LEU A 131 3.32 -18.52 -1.07
N ARG A 132 3.65 -18.88 -2.30
CA ARG A 132 4.70 -19.85 -2.61
C ARG A 132 6.08 -19.27 -2.21
N ASP A 133 7.10 -20.12 -2.22
CA ASP A 133 8.47 -19.72 -1.85
C ASP A 133 9.11 -18.74 -2.86
N ASP A 134 8.57 -18.68 -4.08
CA ASP A 134 8.90 -17.71 -5.13
C ASP A 134 8.07 -16.42 -5.08
N PHE A 135 7.24 -16.27 -4.05
CA PHE A 135 6.30 -15.16 -3.81
C PHE A 135 5.13 -15.06 -4.81
N GLU A 136 4.93 -16.08 -5.63
CA GLU A 136 3.74 -16.18 -6.47
C GLU A 136 2.54 -16.67 -5.68
N LEU A 137 1.34 -16.39 -6.21
CA LEU A 137 0.10 -16.91 -5.66
C LEU A 137 0.07 -18.44 -5.75
N ASP A 138 -0.29 -19.09 -4.65
CA ASP A 138 -0.68 -20.50 -4.68
C ASP A 138 -2.13 -20.58 -5.17
N GLU A 139 -2.30 -20.64 -6.50
CA GLU A 139 -3.63 -20.63 -7.13
C GLU A 139 -4.53 -21.76 -6.62
N PRO A 140 -4.08 -23.03 -6.53
CA PRO A 140 -4.91 -24.09 -5.94
C PRO A 140 -5.38 -23.79 -4.53
N ALA A 141 -4.48 -23.30 -3.65
CA ALA A 141 -4.82 -22.95 -2.28
C ALA A 141 -5.79 -21.76 -2.21
N MET A 142 -5.57 -20.73 -3.05
CA MET A 142 -6.47 -19.58 -3.16
C MET A 142 -7.88 -20.00 -3.60
N VAL A 143 -7.99 -20.84 -4.64
CA VAL A 143 -9.27 -21.33 -5.16
C VAL A 143 -10.00 -22.17 -4.11
N ASP A 144 -9.29 -23.05 -3.41
CA ASP A 144 -9.88 -23.87 -2.34
C ASP A 144 -10.41 -23.03 -1.19
N ALA A 145 -9.61 -22.06 -0.72
CA ALA A 145 -10.02 -21.14 0.34
C ALA A 145 -11.23 -20.27 -0.08
N ILE A 146 -11.24 -19.75 -1.31
CA ILE A 146 -12.37 -18.98 -1.86
C ILE A 146 -13.63 -19.84 -1.91
N ARG A 147 -13.55 -21.06 -2.39
CA ARG A 147 -14.72 -21.97 -2.47
C ARG A 147 -15.25 -22.38 -1.10
N THR A 148 -14.34 -22.66 -0.17
CA THR A 148 -14.70 -23.15 1.18
C THR A 148 -15.32 -22.05 2.02
N HIS A 149 -14.76 -20.85 1.98
CA HIS A 149 -15.12 -19.77 2.91
C HIS A 149 -16.00 -18.69 2.28
N GLN A 150 -16.09 -18.59 0.95
CA GLN A 150 -16.81 -17.54 0.23
C GLN A 150 -16.59 -16.16 0.85
N PRO A 151 -15.32 -15.67 0.96
CA PRO A 151 -15.01 -14.45 1.69
C PRO A 151 -15.74 -13.24 1.08
N ALA A 152 -16.27 -12.37 1.94
CA ALA A 152 -16.91 -11.14 1.50
C ALA A 152 -15.93 -10.22 0.76
N ILE A 153 -14.64 -10.26 1.15
CA ILE A 153 -13.58 -9.45 0.57
C ILE A 153 -12.33 -10.32 0.33
N VAL A 154 -11.76 -10.22 -0.87
CA VAL A 154 -10.44 -10.77 -1.20
C VAL A 154 -9.52 -9.59 -1.56
N TYR A 155 -8.44 -9.39 -0.81
CA TYR A 155 -7.42 -8.38 -1.13
C TYR A 155 -6.32 -8.98 -2.00
N LEU A 156 -5.97 -8.27 -3.07
CA LEU A 156 -4.84 -8.58 -3.95
C LEU A 156 -4.01 -7.31 -4.14
N ALA A 157 -2.89 -7.20 -3.43
CA ALA A 157 -1.97 -6.07 -3.57
C ALA A 157 -1.14 -6.21 -4.87
N TYR A 158 -1.14 -5.18 -5.71
CA TYR A 158 -0.58 -5.23 -7.06
C TYR A 158 0.11 -3.92 -7.43
N PRO A 159 1.43 -3.80 -7.20
CA PRO A 159 2.41 -4.78 -6.63
C PRO A 159 2.19 -5.13 -5.17
N ASN A 160 2.62 -6.34 -4.77
CA ASN A 160 2.49 -6.80 -3.39
C ASN A 160 3.50 -6.11 -2.44
N ASN A 161 3.15 -6.04 -1.18
CA ASN A 161 4.02 -5.60 -0.09
C ASN A 161 4.07 -6.73 0.98
N PRO A 162 5.25 -7.29 1.33
CA PRO A 162 6.59 -6.71 1.15
C PRO A 162 7.38 -7.22 -0.06
N THR A 163 6.82 -8.06 -0.91
CA THR A 163 7.56 -8.79 -1.94
C THR A 163 7.84 -8.00 -3.21
N ALA A 164 7.10 -6.89 -3.42
CA ALA A 164 7.25 -5.92 -4.51
C ALA A 164 7.02 -6.46 -5.93
N ASN A 165 6.60 -7.73 -6.08
CA ASN A 165 6.32 -8.36 -7.36
C ASN A 165 4.87 -8.10 -7.83
N LEU A 166 4.63 -8.29 -9.12
CA LEU A 166 3.30 -8.44 -9.72
C LEU A 166 3.02 -9.93 -9.89
N TRP A 167 1.79 -10.32 -9.64
CA TRP A 167 1.32 -11.70 -9.86
C TRP A 167 0.77 -11.88 -11.27
N ASP A 168 0.69 -13.14 -11.71
CA ASP A 168 0.15 -13.50 -13.02
C ASP A 168 -1.29 -13.01 -13.19
N VAL A 169 -1.51 -12.18 -14.21
CA VAL A 169 -2.81 -11.61 -14.57
C VAL A 169 -3.87 -12.68 -14.86
N ALA A 170 -3.46 -13.81 -15.47
CA ALA A 170 -4.39 -14.89 -15.77
C ALA A 170 -4.87 -15.60 -14.50
N VAL A 171 -3.99 -15.78 -13.51
CA VAL A 171 -4.35 -16.28 -12.17
C VAL A 171 -5.34 -15.33 -11.51
N ILE A 172 -5.01 -14.04 -11.45
CA ILE A 172 -5.89 -13.03 -10.84
C ILE A 172 -7.28 -13.03 -11.49
N LYS A 173 -7.37 -13.09 -12.82
CA LYS A 173 -8.66 -13.16 -13.54
C LYS A 173 -9.49 -14.37 -13.14
N ARG A 174 -8.85 -15.54 -12.99
CA ARG A 174 -9.58 -16.75 -12.54
C ARG A 174 -10.07 -16.61 -11.09
N LEU A 175 -9.28 -16.01 -10.19
CA LEU A 175 -9.70 -15.73 -8.81
C LEU A 175 -10.87 -14.73 -8.79
N ILE A 176 -10.82 -13.66 -9.58
CA ILE A 176 -11.93 -12.69 -9.70
C ILE A 176 -13.21 -13.39 -10.17
N ALA A 177 -13.12 -14.27 -11.15
CA ALA A 177 -14.28 -15.02 -11.63
C ALA A 177 -14.88 -15.92 -10.53
N GLN A 178 -14.06 -16.59 -9.71
CA GLN A 178 -14.53 -17.40 -8.58
C GLN A 178 -15.22 -16.54 -7.51
N VAL A 179 -14.65 -15.39 -7.15
CA VAL A 179 -15.23 -14.49 -6.15
C VAL A 179 -16.53 -13.85 -6.67
N SER A 180 -16.56 -13.47 -7.94
CA SER A 180 -17.75 -12.89 -8.57
C SER A 180 -18.95 -13.84 -8.62
N ALA A 181 -18.70 -15.15 -8.69
CA ALA A 181 -19.74 -16.16 -8.80
C ALA A 181 -20.71 -16.20 -7.59
N TYR A 182 -20.27 -15.78 -6.40
CA TYR A 182 -21.11 -15.67 -5.21
C TYR A 182 -21.32 -14.22 -4.73
N GLY A 183 -20.83 -13.22 -5.48
CA GLY A 183 -21.05 -11.79 -5.19
C GLY A 183 -20.06 -11.19 -4.18
N GLY A 184 -18.92 -11.83 -3.91
CA GLY A 184 -17.84 -11.27 -3.10
C GLY A 184 -17.10 -10.14 -3.82
N TRP A 185 -16.32 -9.36 -3.08
CA TRP A 185 -15.51 -8.25 -3.60
C TRP A 185 -14.05 -8.65 -3.74
N VAL A 186 -13.43 -8.28 -4.85
CA VAL A 186 -11.97 -8.31 -4.99
C VAL A 186 -11.45 -6.87 -4.95
N VAL A 187 -10.56 -6.59 -4.00
CA VAL A 187 -9.87 -5.31 -3.91
C VAL A 187 -8.50 -5.46 -4.56
N MET A 188 -8.31 -4.81 -5.69
CA MET A 188 -6.99 -4.62 -6.28
C MET A 188 -6.33 -3.43 -5.58
N ASP A 189 -5.39 -3.70 -4.68
CA ASP A 189 -4.66 -2.65 -3.96
C ASP A 189 -3.43 -2.23 -4.76
N GLU A 190 -3.54 -1.11 -5.41
CA GLU A 190 -2.51 -0.49 -6.23
C GLU A 190 -1.80 0.67 -5.52
N ALA A 191 -1.49 0.51 -4.24
CA ALA A 191 -0.78 1.55 -3.48
C ALA A 191 0.56 1.94 -4.12
N TYR A 192 1.20 1.02 -4.83
CA TYR A 192 2.51 1.22 -5.49
C TYR A 192 2.41 1.45 -7.01
N GLN A 193 1.23 1.73 -7.53
CA GLN A 193 0.99 1.93 -8.97
C GLN A 193 1.90 2.99 -9.62
N PRO A 194 2.29 4.11 -8.98
CA PRO A 194 3.19 5.08 -9.62
C PRO A 194 4.53 4.50 -10.09
N PHE A 195 4.96 3.34 -9.57
CA PHE A 195 6.23 2.69 -9.87
C PHE A 195 6.08 1.44 -10.76
N SER A 196 4.83 1.08 -11.08
CA SER A 196 4.50 -0.11 -11.87
C SER A 196 4.05 0.29 -13.28
N PRO A 197 4.51 -0.41 -14.33
CA PRO A 197 4.00 -0.20 -15.69
C PRO A 197 2.58 -0.73 -15.85
N GLU A 198 2.12 -1.59 -14.94
CA GLU A 198 0.84 -2.26 -15.01
C GLU A 198 -0.17 -1.65 -14.03
N THR A 199 -1.43 -1.66 -14.45
CA THR A 199 -2.58 -1.29 -13.62
C THR A 199 -3.80 -2.12 -13.98
N TRP A 200 -4.54 -2.56 -12.96
CA TRP A 200 -5.80 -3.28 -13.15
C TRP A 200 -6.91 -2.39 -13.77
N LEU A 201 -6.72 -1.06 -13.74
CA LEU A 201 -7.63 -0.15 -14.43
C LEU A 201 -7.72 -0.42 -15.94
N HIS A 202 -6.64 -0.93 -16.56
CA HIS A 202 -6.65 -1.35 -17.96
C HIS A 202 -7.58 -2.55 -18.17
N GLU A 203 -7.57 -3.52 -17.26
CA GLU A 203 -8.45 -4.70 -17.31
C GLU A 203 -9.91 -4.30 -17.05
N ILE A 204 -10.15 -3.39 -16.11
CA ILE A 204 -11.49 -2.81 -15.88
C ILE A 204 -12.02 -2.13 -17.14
N LYS A 205 -11.20 -1.36 -17.83
CA LYS A 205 -11.61 -0.68 -19.08
C LYS A 205 -11.82 -1.67 -20.22
N ARG A 206 -11.03 -2.75 -20.28
CA ARG A 206 -11.14 -3.78 -21.33
C ARG A 206 -12.40 -4.63 -21.18
N ASP A 207 -12.71 -5.05 -19.97
CA ASP A 207 -13.88 -5.88 -19.65
C ASP A 207 -14.52 -5.45 -18.33
N PRO A 208 -15.42 -4.42 -18.37
CA PRO A 208 -16.12 -3.95 -17.18
C PRO A 208 -17.07 -4.99 -16.56
N HIS A 209 -17.50 -6.00 -17.35
CA HIS A 209 -18.39 -7.04 -16.86
C HIS A 209 -17.65 -8.07 -16.02
N ALA A 210 -16.55 -8.59 -16.50
CA ALA A 210 -15.71 -9.52 -15.76
C ALA A 210 -15.12 -8.88 -14.48
N ASN A 211 -14.99 -7.55 -14.45
CA ASN A 211 -14.49 -6.79 -13.31
C ASN A 211 -15.61 -6.09 -12.50
N ALA A 212 -16.87 -6.56 -12.60
CA ALA A 212 -18.00 -5.93 -11.91
C ALA A 212 -17.87 -5.92 -10.38
N GLN A 213 -17.21 -6.92 -9.81
CA GLN A 213 -16.94 -7.10 -8.38
C GLN A 213 -15.54 -6.67 -7.97
N VAL A 214 -14.84 -5.90 -8.82
CA VAL A 214 -13.52 -5.36 -8.51
C VAL A 214 -13.64 -3.93 -7.99
N LEU A 215 -13.02 -3.69 -6.86
CA LEU A 215 -12.74 -2.36 -6.30
C LEU A 215 -11.24 -2.09 -6.48
N LEU A 216 -10.90 -0.98 -7.09
CA LEU A 216 -9.51 -0.56 -7.27
C LEU A 216 -9.16 0.46 -6.19
N MET A 217 -8.19 0.17 -5.36
CA MET A 217 -7.75 1.05 -4.27
C MET A 217 -6.36 1.61 -4.54
N ARG A 218 -6.20 2.91 -4.34
CA ARG A 218 -4.92 3.63 -4.48
C ARG A 218 -4.72 4.63 -3.36
N THR A 219 -3.51 5.15 -3.26
CA THR A 219 -3.14 6.19 -2.30
C THR A 219 -2.23 7.24 -2.93
N LEU A 220 -2.37 8.50 -2.52
CA LEU A 220 -1.41 9.55 -2.86
C LEU A 220 -0.14 9.48 -1.98
N SER A 221 -0.11 8.62 -0.96
CA SER A 221 1.05 8.47 -0.08
C SER A 221 2.32 8.06 -0.83
N LYS A 222 2.20 7.21 -1.85
CA LYS A 222 3.36 6.74 -2.63
C LYS A 222 3.63 7.62 -3.85
N PHE A 223 2.65 8.39 -4.28
CA PHE A 223 2.81 9.43 -5.30
C PHE A 223 3.77 10.56 -4.86
N GLY A 224 3.91 10.79 -3.54
CA GLY A 224 4.77 11.84 -2.96
C GLY A 224 4.09 12.63 -1.84
N LEU A 225 2.91 12.21 -1.43
CA LEU A 225 2.06 12.92 -0.48
C LEU A 225 1.74 12.09 0.77
N ALA A 226 2.74 11.36 1.31
CA ALA A 226 2.54 10.50 2.48
C ALA A 226 1.94 11.27 3.68
N GLY A 227 2.41 12.47 3.92
CA GLY A 227 1.93 13.35 5.00
C GLY A 227 0.52 13.92 4.80
N VAL A 228 0.01 13.90 3.56
CA VAL A 228 -1.33 14.44 3.22
C VAL A 228 -2.45 13.45 3.51
N ARG A 229 -2.14 12.17 3.67
CA ARG A 229 -3.09 11.13 4.09
C ARG A 229 -4.34 11.03 3.20
N ILE A 230 -4.20 10.91 1.90
CA ILE A 230 -5.32 10.68 0.97
C ILE A 230 -5.17 9.35 0.27
N GLY A 231 -6.20 8.51 0.40
CA GLY A 231 -6.45 7.34 -0.43
C GLY A 231 -7.74 7.49 -1.21
N TYR A 232 -7.92 6.69 -2.24
CA TYR A 232 -9.15 6.64 -3.00
C TYR A 232 -9.46 5.23 -3.49
N MET A 233 -10.77 4.95 -3.58
CA MET A 233 -11.29 3.67 -4.05
C MET A 233 -12.19 3.92 -5.26
N LEU A 234 -11.97 3.17 -6.33
CA LEU A 234 -12.72 3.22 -7.57
C LEU A 234 -13.57 1.94 -7.67
N GLY A 235 -14.79 2.07 -8.13
CA GLY A 235 -15.69 0.96 -8.36
C GLY A 235 -16.90 1.41 -9.15
N ARG A 236 -17.84 0.52 -9.46
CA ARG A 236 -19.09 0.92 -10.10
C ARG A 236 -19.79 2.01 -9.28
N ALA A 237 -20.32 3.03 -9.94
CA ALA A 237 -20.86 4.22 -9.26
C ALA A 237 -21.95 3.88 -8.23
N ASN A 238 -22.82 2.92 -8.51
CA ASN A 238 -23.85 2.46 -7.56
C ASN A 238 -23.26 1.77 -6.33
N VAL A 239 -22.14 1.07 -6.46
CA VAL A 239 -21.42 0.42 -5.33
C VAL A 239 -20.73 1.47 -4.47
N ILE A 240 -19.98 2.35 -5.09
CA ILE A 240 -19.30 3.45 -4.39
C ILE A 240 -20.30 4.32 -3.62
N ALA A 241 -21.48 4.59 -4.21
CA ALA A 241 -22.54 5.33 -3.52
C ALA A 241 -23.08 4.61 -2.27
N GLN A 242 -23.04 3.27 -2.20
CA GLN A 242 -23.40 2.57 -0.96
C GLN A 242 -22.26 2.65 0.07
N LEU A 243 -21.01 2.45 -0.35
CA LEU A 243 -19.86 2.53 0.52
C LEU A 243 -19.65 3.94 1.11
N ASP A 244 -19.93 4.99 0.31
CA ASP A 244 -19.78 6.38 0.76
C ASP A 244 -20.73 6.76 1.91
N LYS A 245 -21.82 6.00 2.14
CA LYS A 245 -22.76 6.25 3.23
C LYS A 245 -22.17 6.04 4.63
N ILE A 246 -21.14 5.19 4.75
CA ILE A 246 -20.51 4.89 6.04
C ILE A 246 -19.25 5.72 6.26
N ARG A 247 -18.82 6.47 5.26
CA ARG A 247 -17.68 7.38 5.39
C ARG A 247 -18.03 8.52 6.36
N PRO A 248 -17.19 8.81 7.38
CA PRO A 248 -17.42 9.93 8.27
C PRO A 248 -17.52 11.26 7.49
N PRO A 249 -18.48 12.14 7.82
CA PRO A 249 -18.54 13.46 7.21
C PRO A 249 -17.20 14.19 7.41
N TYR A 250 -16.74 14.87 6.38
CA TYR A 250 -15.52 15.70 6.44
C TYR A 250 -14.24 14.94 6.84
N ASN A 251 -14.17 13.63 6.54
CA ASN A 251 -13.00 12.79 6.84
C ASN A 251 -11.69 13.29 6.20
N ILE A 252 -11.78 14.10 5.15
CA ILE A 252 -10.64 14.77 4.52
C ILE A 252 -10.67 16.25 4.95
N SER A 253 -9.55 16.74 5.52
CA SER A 253 -9.44 18.14 5.91
C SER A 253 -9.29 19.06 4.70
N VAL A 254 -9.63 20.33 4.87
CA VAL A 254 -9.46 21.33 3.81
C VAL A 254 -7.99 21.47 3.39
N LEU A 255 -7.04 21.40 4.33
CA LEU A 255 -5.62 21.50 4.04
C LEU A 255 -5.13 20.29 3.22
N ASN A 256 -5.59 19.08 3.56
CA ASN A 256 -5.25 17.87 2.82
C ASN A 256 -5.82 17.91 1.39
N ALA A 257 -7.06 18.39 1.24
CA ALA A 257 -7.67 18.56 -0.07
C ALA A 257 -6.90 19.57 -0.94
N GLU A 258 -6.52 20.72 -0.38
CA GLU A 258 -5.75 21.73 -1.11
C GLU A 258 -4.35 21.23 -1.50
N CYS A 259 -3.64 20.55 -0.59
CA CYS A 259 -2.34 19.93 -0.91
C CYS A 259 -2.47 18.92 -2.07
N ALA A 260 -3.50 18.10 -2.05
CA ALA A 260 -3.71 17.10 -3.10
C ALA A 260 -4.08 17.73 -4.44
N LEU A 261 -4.96 18.73 -4.45
CA LEU A 261 -5.33 19.50 -5.65
C LEU A 261 -4.10 20.19 -6.23
N PHE A 262 -3.29 20.82 -5.38
CA PHE A 262 -2.05 21.46 -5.81
C PHE A 262 -1.11 20.44 -6.46
N ALA A 263 -0.90 19.28 -5.84
CA ALA A 263 -0.02 18.24 -6.36
C ALA A 263 -0.54 17.68 -7.70
N LEU A 264 -1.86 17.45 -7.82
CA LEU A 264 -2.46 16.98 -9.08
C LEU A 264 -2.34 18.01 -10.20
N SER A 265 -2.39 19.31 -9.90
CA SER A 265 -2.13 20.36 -10.90
C SER A 265 -0.66 20.44 -11.34
N HIS A 266 0.25 19.82 -10.59
CA HIS A 266 1.68 19.70 -10.87
C HIS A 266 2.11 18.22 -10.98
N ALA A 267 1.22 17.34 -11.45
CA ALA A 267 1.43 15.89 -11.46
C ALA A 267 2.74 15.48 -12.15
N GLN A 268 3.15 16.20 -13.18
CA GLN A 268 4.39 15.94 -13.92
C GLN A 268 5.65 15.90 -13.04
N VAL A 269 5.71 16.71 -11.97
CA VAL A 269 6.85 16.71 -11.02
C VAL A 269 6.91 15.37 -10.29
N PHE A 270 5.79 14.89 -9.82
CA PHE A 270 5.70 13.61 -9.10
C PHE A 270 5.90 12.40 -10.02
N GLU A 271 5.41 12.49 -11.25
CA GLU A 271 5.63 11.47 -12.29
C GLU A 271 7.12 11.35 -12.64
N GLN A 272 7.84 12.49 -12.75
CA GLN A 272 9.28 12.49 -12.93
C GLN A 272 10.01 11.87 -11.73
N GLN A 273 9.64 12.25 -10.51
CA GLN A 273 10.21 11.64 -9.28
C GLN A 273 9.95 10.13 -9.23
N ALA A 274 8.77 9.66 -9.64
CA ALA A 274 8.48 8.23 -9.74
C ALA A 274 9.37 7.54 -10.80
N ALA A 275 9.62 8.18 -11.94
CA ALA A 275 10.52 7.68 -12.96
C ALA A 275 11.97 7.59 -12.44
N ASP A 276 12.44 8.61 -11.71
CA ASP A 276 13.76 8.63 -11.08
C ASP A 276 13.90 7.50 -10.05
N ILE A 277 12.88 7.26 -9.23
CA ILE A 277 12.83 6.12 -8.30
C ILE A 277 12.90 4.79 -9.05
N CYS A 278 12.17 4.64 -10.16
CA CYS A 278 12.23 3.43 -10.97
C CYS A 278 13.63 3.22 -11.58
N HIS A 279 14.30 4.27 -12.01
CA HIS A 279 15.67 4.21 -12.50
C HIS A 279 16.64 3.77 -11.40
N GLU A 280 16.57 4.40 -10.24
CA GLU A 280 17.36 4.03 -9.06
C GLU A 280 17.09 2.58 -8.61
N ARG A 281 15.83 2.13 -8.65
CA ARG A 281 15.49 0.73 -8.40
C ARG A 281 16.29 -0.23 -9.27
N VAL A 282 16.37 0.03 -10.56
CA VAL A 282 17.14 -0.81 -11.49
C VAL A 282 18.63 -0.78 -11.15
N ARG A 283 19.20 0.42 -10.95
CA ARG A 283 20.62 0.61 -10.61
C ARG A 283 21.00 -0.14 -9.34
N VAL A 284 20.24 0.07 -8.26
CA VAL A 284 20.52 -0.54 -6.96
C VAL A 284 20.32 -2.06 -7.00
N SER A 285 19.30 -2.56 -7.70
CA SER A 285 19.08 -4.00 -7.88
C SER A 285 20.28 -4.68 -8.55
N GLN A 286 20.86 -4.05 -9.58
CA GLN A 286 22.04 -4.56 -10.28
C GLN A 286 23.25 -4.63 -9.35
N GLN A 287 23.48 -3.62 -8.51
CA GLN A 287 24.58 -3.61 -7.56
C GLN A 287 24.39 -4.64 -6.44
N LEU A 288 23.19 -4.75 -5.88
CA LEU A 288 22.85 -5.77 -4.88
C LEU A 288 23.06 -7.19 -5.41
N ALA A 289 22.74 -7.44 -6.67
CA ALA A 289 22.93 -8.75 -7.31
C ALA A 289 24.41 -9.17 -7.44
N THR A 290 25.36 -8.23 -7.35
CA THR A 290 26.79 -8.54 -7.36
C THR A 290 27.37 -8.83 -5.97
N MET A 291 26.60 -8.56 -4.90
CA MET A 291 27.07 -8.76 -3.51
C MET A 291 26.98 -10.24 -3.12
N ALA A 292 28.08 -10.81 -2.65
CA ALA A 292 28.10 -12.18 -2.16
C ALA A 292 27.12 -12.35 -0.97
N GLY A 293 26.37 -13.43 -0.97
CA GLY A 293 25.41 -13.71 0.10
C GLY A 293 24.09 -12.92 0.06
N VAL A 294 23.85 -12.13 -1.00
CA VAL A 294 22.61 -11.37 -1.20
C VAL A 294 21.85 -11.91 -2.40
N THR A 295 20.60 -12.25 -2.19
CA THR A 295 19.63 -12.50 -3.27
C THR A 295 18.67 -11.33 -3.32
N VAL A 296 18.58 -10.62 -4.43
CA VAL A 296 17.60 -9.55 -4.66
C VAL A 296 16.45 -10.08 -5.50
N PHE A 297 15.21 -9.79 -5.08
CA PHE A 297 14.02 -10.21 -5.82
C PHE A 297 13.54 -9.12 -6.79
N PRO A 298 12.93 -9.50 -7.92
CA PRO A 298 12.34 -8.55 -8.86
C PRO A 298 11.34 -7.61 -8.17
N SER A 299 11.36 -6.33 -8.53
CA SER A 299 10.48 -5.32 -7.94
C SER A 299 9.78 -4.49 -9.00
N GLN A 300 8.49 -4.22 -8.75
CA GLN A 300 7.65 -3.27 -9.49
C GLN A 300 7.08 -2.18 -8.57
N ALA A 301 7.69 -1.99 -7.39
CA ALA A 301 7.34 -0.98 -6.39
C ALA A 301 8.53 -0.05 -6.12
N ASN A 302 8.41 0.89 -5.18
CA ASN A 302 9.52 1.72 -4.71
C ASN A 302 10.30 1.08 -3.54
N MET A 303 10.44 -0.23 -3.57
CA MET A 303 11.15 -1.01 -2.55
C MET A 303 11.78 -2.25 -3.15
N PHE A 304 12.78 -2.80 -2.45
CA PHE A 304 13.35 -4.11 -2.74
C PHE A 304 13.03 -5.07 -1.62
N LEU A 305 12.93 -6.35 -1.95
CA LEU A 305 13.11 -7.43 -1.01
C LEU A 305 14.46 -8.09 -1.30
N ILE A 306 15.31 -8.22 -0.28
CA ILE A 306 16.54 -9.00 -0.36
C ILE A 306 16.50 -10.13 0.64
N ARG A 307 17.14 -11.26 0.28
CA ARG A 307 17.38 -12.38 1.20
C ARG A 307 18.87 -12.52 1.43
N LEU A 308 19.24 -12.66 2.68
CA LEU A 308 20.65 -12.79 3.11
C LEU A 308 21.00 -14.27 3.34
N GLN A 309 22.18 -14.70 2.94
CA GLN A 309 22.74 -15.99 3.31
C GLN A 309 23.34 -15.93 4.71
N GLY A 310 23.12 -16.95 5.52
CA GLY A 310 23.67 -17.03 6.86
C GLY A 310 22.82 -17.86 7.81
N ASP A 311 23.08 -17.71 9.10
CA ASP A 311 22.32 -18.37 10.16
C ASP A 311 20.93 -17.71 10.38
N GLU A 312 20.13 -18.31 11.25
CA GLU A 312 18.76 -17.88 11.55
C GLU A 312 18.61 -16.40 11.94
N ASN A 313 19.67 -15.78 12.48
CA ASN A 313 19.63 -14.40 12.94
C ASN A 313 20.28 -13.40 11.97
N VAL A 314 20.75 -13.83 10.80
CA VAL A 314 21.48 -12.97 9.86
C VAL A 314 20.75 -11.67 9.52
N ALA A 315 19.46 -11.73 9.22
CA ALA A 315 18.68 -10.54 8.91
C ALA A 315 18.58 -9.56 10.09
N THR A 316 18.49 -10.08 11.31
CA THR A 316 18.44 -9.25 12.51
C THR A 316 19.80 -8.60 12.78
N ARG A 317 20.91 -9.34 12.64
CA ARG A 317 22.26 -8.77 12.79
C ARG A 317 22.55 -7.69 11.76
N VAL A 318 22.26 -7.96 10.49
CA VAL A 318 22.49 -6.98 9.41
C VAL A 318 21.59 -5.75 9.59
N PHE A 319 20.32 -5.94 9.97
CA PHE A 319 19.42 -4.83 10.30
C PHE A 319 19.99 -3.93 11.42
N GLU A 320 20.45 -4.52 12.54
CA GLU A 320 20.99 -3.75 13.66
C GLU A 320 22.31 -3.07 13.29
N ALA A 321 23.18 -3.72 12.50
CA ALA A 321 24.43 -3.13 12.03
C ALA A 321 24.18 -1.93 11.08
N LEU A 322 23.21 -2.03 10.17
CA LEU A 322 22.78 -0.91 9.32
C LEU A 322 22.22 0.24 10.17
N ARG A 323 21.42 -0.08 11.19
CA ARG A 323 20.88 0.92 12.11
C ARG A 323 21.98 1.67 12.89
N GLN A 324 23.02 0.98 13.32
CA GLN A 324 24.20 1.59 13.95
C GLN A 324 24.96 2.52 12.99
N LYS A 325 24.88 2.27 11.68
CA LYS A 325 25.41 3.13 10.62
C LYS A 325 24.41 4.21 10.17
N HIS A 326 23.39 4.50 10.97
CA HIS A 326 22.33 5.48 10.69
C HIS A 326 21.50 5.19 9.43
N ILE A 327 21.33 3.92 9.06
CA ILE A 327 20.50 3.51 7.94
C ILE A 327 19.34 2.66 8.46
N LEU A 328 18.11 3.13 8.26
CA LEU A 328 16.91 2.46 8.72
C LEU A 328 16.21 1.74 7.56
N VAL A 329 16.24 0.43 7.58
CA VAL A 329 15.50 -0.46 6.68
C VAL A 329 14.40 -1.21 7.45
N LYS A 330 13.64 -2.07 6.81
CA LYS A 330 12.63 -2.90 7.49
C LYS A 330 13.09 -4.36 7.59
N ASN A 331 13.26 -4.86 8.79
CA ASN A 331 13.40 -6.30 9.01
C ASN A 331 12.02 -6.96 8.90
N VAL A 332 11.84 -7.81 7.89
CA VAL A 332 10.59 -8.56 7.64
C VAL A 332 10.75 -10.07 7.89
N SER A 333 11.94 -10.51 8.32
CA SER A 333 12.30 -11.92 8.44
C SER A 333 11.41 -12.73 9.40
N LYS A 334 10.77 -12.06 10.37
CA LYS A 334 9.88 -12.69 11.36
C LYS A 334 8.39 -12.52 11.04
N MET A 335 8.04 -11.87 9.92
CA MET A 335 6.64 -11.61 9.59
C MET A 335 5.93 -12.86 9.02
N HIS A 336 6.64 -13.67 8.27
CA HIS A 336 6.13 -14.91 7.70
C HIS A 336 7.28 -15.87 7.34
N ARG A 337 7.02 -17.20 7.30
CA ARG A 337 8.04 -18.23 7.02
C ARG A 337 8.77 -18.00 5.68
N VAL A 338 8.07 -17.59 4.62
CA VAL A 338 8.69 -17.37 3.31
C VAL A 338 9.56 -16.12 3.25
N LEU A 339 9.50 -15.24 4.27
CA LEU A 339 10.36 -14.06 4.43
C LEU A 339 11.60 -14.32 5.28
N HIS A 340 11.89 -15.58 5.61
CA HIS A 340 13.06 -15.92 6.41
C HIS A 340 14.32 -15.30 5.79
N HIS A 341 15.15 -14.67 6.62
CA HIS A 341 16.38 -13.94 6.26
C HIS A 341 16.15 -12.71 5.36
N CYS A 342 14.93 -12.22 5.21
CA CYS A 342 14.64 -11.09 4.32
C CYS A 342 14.65 -9.74 5.04
N LEU A 343 15.19 -8.74 4.33
CA LEU A 343 15.03 -7.32 4.61
C LEU A 343 14.29 -6.65 3.46
N ARG A 344 13.43 -5.68 3.78
CA ARG A 344 12.79 -4.81 2.80
C ARG A 344 13.41 -3.43 2.86
N ILE A 345 13.83 -2.91 1.72
CA ILE A 345 14.52 -1.63 1.58
C ILE A 345 13.71 -0.72 0.66
N THR A 346 13.38 0.49 1.09
CA THR A 346 12.80 1.52 0.24
C THR A 346 13.86 2.05 -0.73
N VAL A 347 13.46 2.39 -1.95
CA VAL A 347 14.34 3.09 -2.91
C VAL A 347 14.41 4.56 -2.49
N GLY A 348 15.58 5.01 -2.09
CA GLY A 348 15.89 6.37 -1.72
C GLY A 348 16.37 7.23 -2.91
N THR A 349 16.87 8.41 -2.62
CA THR A 349 17.67 9.21 -3.58
C THR A 349 18.98 8.48 -3.93
N SER A 350 19.65 8.87 -5.02
CA SER A 350 20.94 8.27 -5.40
C SER A 350 21.94 8.29 -4.24
N SER A 351 22.03 9.41 -3.51
CA SER A 351 22.93 9.54 -2.35
C SER A 351 22.55 8.62 -1.19
N GLU A 352 21.26 8.49 -0.87
CA GLU A 352 20.78 7.58 0.19
C GLU A 352 21.01 6.11 -0.19
N ASN A 353 20.78 5.77 -1.45
CA ASN A 353 21.03 4.44 -1.99
C ASN A 353 22.52 4.08 -1.96
N ASP A 354 23.41 5.02 -2.31
CA ASP A 354 24.86 4.80 -2.27
C ASP A 354 25.37 4.61 -0.83
N GLN A 355 24.85 5.38 0.13
CA GLN A 355 25.14 5.18 1.55
C GLN A 355 24.66 3.80 2.03
N PHE A 356 23.47 3.38 1.64
CA PHE A 356 22.94 2.05 1.97
C PHE A 356 23.82 0.93 1.38
N LEU A 357 24.19 1.02 0.09
CA LEU A 357 24.99 0.00 -0.58
C LEU A 357 26.40 -0.12 0.05
N ALA A 358 27.05 0.99 0.33
CA ALA A 358 28.36 1.02 1.00
C ALA A 358 28.28 0.40 2.40
N ALA A 359 27.27 0.80 3.19
CA ALA A 359 27.08 0.26 4.54
C ALA A 359 26.74 -1.24 4.52
N LEU A 360 25.91 -1.70 3.58
CA LEU A 360 25.59 -3.13 3.45
C LEU A 360 26.82 -3.94 3.09
N GLN A 361 27.65 -3.45 2.15
CA GLN A 361 28.88 -4.12 1.75
C GLN A 361 29.87 -4.25 2.92
N GLU A 362 30.02 -3.21 3.75
CA GLU A 362 30.87 -3.27 4.96
C GLU A 362 30.32 -4.24 6.02
N VAL A 363 29.01 -4.34 6.17
CA VAL A 363 28.37 -5.23 7.15
C VAL A 363 28.46 -6.69 6.74
N LEU A 364 28.54 -6.98 5.44
CA LEU A 364 28.63 -8.34 4.89
C LEU A 364 30.09 -8.81 4.72
N ALA A 365 31.09 -7.91 4.73
CA ALA A 365 32.50 -8.25 4.69
C ALA A 365 32.99 -8.86 6.03
#